data_fe925a60bb3b4e2f6a8666c07c9e86ce
#
_entry.id   fe925a60bb3b4e2f6a8666c07c9e86ce
#
_cell.length_a   1.000
_cell.length_b   1.000
_cell.length_c   1.000
_cell.angle_alpha   90.00
_cell.angle_beta   90.00
_cell.angle_gamma   90.00
#
_symmetry.space_group_name_H-M   'P 1'
#
loop_
_entity.id
_entity.type
_entity.pdbx_description
1 polymer ?
#
loop_
_entity_poly.entity_id
_entity_poly.type
_entity_poly.pdbx_seq_one_letter_code
_entity_poly.pdbx_strand_id
1 'polypeptide(L)'
;MPRTRKQTAPARLGRQTPTAAVVLPYTKTFGQDAIDLYNSTGRIAQQWQELLLYDILARNEDDLWVHTKFGYAVPRRNGKNEIAAIRELYGLQQGESILHTAHRTTTSRAAWERLCHLLDKAKIPYKSIQAVGREHIQLEEGEGRIEFRTRSSKGGLGEGFDLLVIDEAQEYTDDQASALKYVVTDSENPQTLF
;
A
#
# COMPACT_ATOMS: atom_id res chain seq x y z
N MET A 1 9.79 -49.11 -12.55
CA MET A 1 10.81 -48.44 -11.75
C MET A 1 10.17 -47.21 -11.12
N PRO A 2 10.13 -47.08 -9.79
CA PRO A 2 9.53 -45.91 -9.14
C PRO A 2 10.46 -44.69 -9.34
N ARG A 3 9.89 -43.59 -9.84
CA ARG A 3 10.59 -42.27 -9.94
C ARG A 3 10.88 -41.74 -8.54
N THR A 4 12.13 -41.71 -8.16
CA THR A 4 12.61 -41.04 -6.96
C THR A 4 12.22 -39.57 -6.99
N ARG A 5 11.38 -39.15 -6.06
CA ARG A 5 11.02 -37.72 -5.83
C ARG A 5 12.30 -36.97 -5.48
N LYS A 6 12.77 -36.09 -6.39
CA LYS A 6 13.87 -35.17 -6.07
C LYS A 6 13.47 -34.36 -4.85
N GLN A 7 14.19 -34.55 -3.76
CA GLN A 7 14.13 -33.64 -2.62
C GLN A 7 14.52 -32.25 -3.13
N THR A 8 13.56 -31.34 -3.19
CA THR A 8 13.86 -29.92 -3.44
C THR A 8 14.58 -29.38 -2.23
N ALA A 9 15.76 -28.81 -2.42
CA ALA A 9 16.45 -28.08 -1.37
C ALA A 9 15.50 -27.05 -0.74
N PRO A 10 15.57 -26.82 0.59
CA PRO A 10 14.73 -25.84 1.24
C PRO A 10 14.92 -24.48 0.56
N ALA A 11 13.81 -23.78 0.31
CA ALA A 11 13.83 -22.46 -0.28
C ALA A 11 14.72 -21.56 0.58
N ARG A 12 15.74 -20.91 -0.03
CA ARG A 12 16.56 -19.92 0.65
C ARG A 12 15.71 -18.69 0.89
N LEU A 13 15.28 -18.48 2.14
CA LEU A 13 14.69 -17.23 2.56
C LEU A 13 15.79 -16.15 2.58
N GLY A 14 15.50 -15.00 1.99
CA GLY A 14 16.33 -13.81 2.10
C GLY A 14 16.31 -13.26 3.53
N ARG A 15 17.11 -12.23 3.77
CA ARG A 15 17.12 -11.53 5.07
C ARG A 15 15.73 -10.94 5.35
N GLN A 16 15.19 -11.22 6.53
CA GLN A 16 13.86 -10.78 6.96
C GLN A 16 13.89 -9.51 7.83
N THR A 17 15.06 -9.02 8.19
CA THR A 17 15.23 -7.79 8.96
C THR A 17 15.90 -6.71 8.11
N PRO A 18 15.59 -5.41 8.31
CA PRO A 18 16.19 -4.33 7.53
C PRO A 18 17.69 -4.23 7.76
N THR A 19 18.42 -3.69 6.77
CA THR A 19 19.86 -3.36 6.91
C THR A 19 20.03 -2.06 7.70
N ALA A 20 19.10 -1.13 7.52
CA ALA A 20 19.01 0.13 8.25
C ALA A 20 17.52 0.45 8.45
N ALA A 21 17.17 0.98 9.60
CA ALA A 21 15.82 1.46 9.90
C ALA A 21 15.89 2.67 10.80
N VAL A 22 15.01 3.64 10.56
CA VAL A 22 14.72 4.75 11.46
C VAL A 22 13.22 4.71 11.70
N VAL A 23 12.82 4.33 12.89
CA VAL A 23 11.42 4.16 13.29
C VAL A 23 11.23 4.89 14.62
N LEU A 24 10.18 5.68 14.72
CA LEU A 24 9.80 6.33 15.97
C LEU A 24 9.16 5.29 16.91
N PRO A 25 9.37 5.40 18.23
CA PRO A 25 8.76 4.48 19.18
C PRO A 25 7.23 4.62 19.19
N TYR A 26 6.55 3.50 19.32
CA TYR A 26 5.10 3.44 19.46
C TYR A 26 4.68 2.32 20.41
N THR A 27 3.47 2.41 20.96
CA THR A 27 2.89 1.40 21.84
C THR A 27 1.68 0.71 21.24
N LYS A 28 1.09 1.29 20.19
CA LYS A 28 -0.10 0.78 19.51
C LYS A 28 0.15 0.70 18.01
N THR A 29 -0.33 -0.36 17.38
CA THR A 29 -0.30 -0.51 15.92
C THR A 29 -1.47 -1.35 15.43
N PHE A 30 -1.95 -1.08 14.24
CA PHE A 30 -2.94 -1.88 13.53
C PHE A 30 -2.30 -2.81 12.47
N GLY A 31 -0.99 -3.01 12.57
CA GLY A 31 -0.27 -3.89 11.64
C GLY A 31 -0.83 -5.30 11.61
N GLN A 32 -1.20 -5.87 12.76
CA GLN A 32 -1.78 -7.22 12.81
C GLN A 32 -3.13 -7.29 12.11
N ASP A 33 -3.99 -6.29 12.27
CA ASP A 33 -5.32 -6.28 11.62
C ASP A 33 -5.17 -6.26 10.08
N ALA A 34 -4.23 -5.46 9.57
CA ALA A 34 -3.93 -5.42 8.14
C ALA A 34 -3.33 -6.73 7.61
N ILE A 35 -2.46 -7.39 8.39
CA ILE A 35 -1.88 -8.68 8.07
C ILE A 35 -2.96 -9.76 8.04
N ASP A 36 -3.85 -9.80 9.02
CA ASP A 36 -4.93 -10.78 9.11
C ASP A 36 -5.92 -10.61 7.95
N LEU A 37 -6.25 -9.35 7.61
CA LEU A 37 -7.08 -9.04 6.46
C LEU A 37 -6.43 -9.53 5.15
N TYR A 38 -5.14 -9.27 4.97
CA TYR A 38 -4.41 -9.74 3.80
C TYR A 38 -4.32 -11.28 3.76
N ASN A 39 -4.03 -11.91 4.90
CA ASN A 39 -3.92 -13.37 4.98
C ASN A 39 -5.28 -14.05 4.72
N SER A 40 -6.40 -13.40 5.02
CA SER A 40 -7.75 -13.90 4.69
C SER A 40 -7.99 -14.06 3.19
N THR A 41 -7.20 -13.38 2.34
CA THR A 41 -7.25 -13.53 0.88
C THR A 41 -6.64 -14.85 0.38
N GLY A 42 -6.08 -15.67 1.26
CA GLY A 42 -5.32 -16.88 0.94
C GLY A 42 -3.85 -16.62 0.59
N ARG A 43 -3.39 -15.40 0.73
CA ARG A 43 -1.96 -15.03 0.68
C ARG A 43 -1.40 -15.01 2.11
N ILE A 44 -0.08 -14.99 2.24
CA ILE A 44 0.59 -14.91 3.54
C ILE A 44 1.65 -13.83 3.45
N ALA A 45 1.56 -12.85 4.34
CA ALA A 45 2.60 -11.84 4.50
C ALA A 45 3.91 -12.49 4.94
N GLN A 46 5.02 -12.03 4.40
CA GLN A 46 6.35 -12.47 4.81
C GLN A 46 6.78 -11.68 6.06
N GLN A 47 7.62 -12.26 6.90
CA GLN A 47 8.06 -11.64 8.15
C GLN A 47 8.57 -10.20 7.98
N TRP A 48 9.34 -9.90 6.92
CA TRP A 48 9.82 -8.54 6.66
C TRP A 48 8.69 -7.57 6.27
N GLN A 49 7.61 -8.08 5.64
CA GLN A 49 6.41 -7.30 5.31
C GLN A 49 5.62 -7.00 6.59
N GLU A 50 5.47 -7.99 7.46
CA GLU A 50 4.82 -7.82 8.76
C GLU A 50 5.52 -6.75 9.59
N LEU A 51 6.86 -6.78 9.70
CA LEU A 51 7.64 -5.77 10.40
C LEU A 51 7.36 -4.35 9.87
N LEU A 52 7.35 -4.16 8.54
CA LEU A 52 7.03 -2.86 7.94
C LEU A 52 5.59 -2.43 8.21
N LEU A 53 4.63 -3.35 8.17
CA LEU A 53 3.23 -3.04 8.41
C LEU A 53 2.97 -2.62 9.86
N TYR A 54 3.67 -3.22 10.84
CA TYR A 54 3.61 -2.75 12.23
C TYR A 54 4.07 -1.30 12.36
N ASP A 55 5.17 -0.93 11.69
CA ASP A 55 5.70 0.42 11.73
C ASP A 55 4.81 1.41 10.96
N ILE A 56 4.36 1.05 9.75
CA ILE A 56 3.50 1.90 8.90
C ILE A 56 2.17 2.22 9.60
N LEU A 57 1.58 1.25 10.28
CA LEU A 57 0.27 1.36 10.93
C LEU A 57 0.36 1.68 12.43
N ALA A 58 1.51 2.18 12.88
CA ALA A 58 1.73 2.62 14.24
C ALA A 58 0.92 3.89 14.55
N ARG A 59 0.30 3.91 15.74
CA ARG A 59 -0.51 5.03 16.25
C ARG A 59 0.09 5.59 17.55
N ASN A 60 -0.10 6.88 17.76
CA ASN A 60 0.19 7.55 19.02
C ASN A 60 -1.01 7.50 19.99
N GLU A 61 -0.90 8.17 21.12
CA GLU A 61 -1.95 8.23 22.15
C GLU A 61 -3.22 8.92 21.68
N ASP A 62 -3.11 9.86 20.74
CA ASP A 62 -4.24 10.58 20.12
C ASP A 62 -4.86 9.83 18.94
N ASP A 63 -4.45 8.59 18.72
CA ASP A 63 -4.87 7.73 17.60
C ASP A 63 -4.49 8.29 16.21
N LEU A 64 -3.43 9.09 16.14
CA LEU A 64 -2.86 9.59 14.89
C LEU A 64 -1.68 8.74 14.43
N TRP A 65 -1.39 8.73 13.12
CA TRP A 65 -0.22 8.02 12.59
C TRP A 65 1.08 8.55 13.20
N VAL A 66 1.87 7.66 13.80
CA VAL A 66 3.23 7.98 14.29
C VAL A 66 4.12 8.40 13.12
N HIS A 67 3.96 7.73 11.98
CA HIS A 67 4.69 8.03 10.77
C HIS A 67 3.75 8.60 9.71
N THR A 68 3.64 9.92 9.64
CA THR A 68 2.88 10.62 8.59
C THR A 68 3.53 10.51 7.22
N LYS A 69 4.83 10.18 7.18
CA LYS A 69 5.59 9.84 5.97
C LYS A 69 6.40 8.60 6.25
N PHE A 70 6.25 7.57 5.42
CA PHE A 70 6.99 6.33 5.57
C PHE A 70 7.57 5.90 4.22
N GLY A 71 8.87 5.66 4.19
CA GLY A 71 9.56 5.18 3.01
C GLY A 71 10.26 3.85 3.25
N TYR A 72 10.27 2.97 2.26
CA TYR A 72 10.98 1.71 2.32
C TYR A 72 11.63 1.35 0.99
N ALA A 73 12.82 0.78 1.05
CA ALA A 73 13.56 0.34 -0.11
C ALA A 73 13.85 -1.16 -0.02
N VAL A 74 13.44 -1.90 -1.05
CA VAL A 74 13.62 -3.35 -1.15
C VAL A 74 14.17 -3.69 -2.53
N PRO A 75 15.07 -4.67 -2.65
CA PRO A 75 15.55 -5.11 -3.96
C PRO A 75 14.40 -5.53 -4.88
N ARG A 76 14.59 -5.39 -6.19
CA ARG A 76 13.59 -5.76 -7.19
C ARG A 76 13.11 -7.21 -7.00
N ARG A 77 11.82 -7.47 -7.29
CA ARG A 77 11.15 -8.78 -7.26
C ARG A 77 11.02 -9.43 -5.86
N ASN A 78 11.11 -8.64 -4.80
CA ASN A 78 10.89 -9.11 -3.42
C ASN A 78 9.49 -8.82 -2.87
N GLY A 79 8.53 -8.42 -3.67
CA GLY A 79 7.16 -8.20 -3.20
C GLY A 79 6.92 -6.82 -2.56
N LYS A 80 7.71 -5.80 -2.93
CA LYS A 80 7.54 -4.42 -2.46
C LYS A 80 6.09 -3.92 -2.60
N ASN A 81 5.48 -4.16 -3.75
CA ASN A 81 4.14 -3.67 -4.06
C ASN A 81 3.03 -4.34 -3.25
N GLU A 82 3.31 -5.45 -2.57
CA GLU A 82 2.34 -6.06 -1.65
C GLU A 82 2.17 -5.20 -0.38
N ILE A 83 3.23 -4.51 0.09
CA ILE A 83 3.13 -3.60 1.24
C ILE A 83 2.13 -2.47 0.96
N ALA A 84 2.26 -1.80 -0.18
CA ALA A 84 1.31 -0.77 -0.60
C ALA A 84 -0.11 -1.34 -0.69
N ALA A 85 -0.29 -2.50 -1.35
CA ALA A 85 -1.58 -3.12 -1.51
C ALA A 85 -2.23 -3.54 -0.16
N ILE A 86 -1.44 -4.01 0.82
CA ILE A 86 -1.95 -4.34 2.15
C ILE A 86 -2.38 -3.07 2.88
N ARG A 87 -1.58 -1.99 2.83
CA ARG A 87 -1.91 -0.71 3.44
C ARG A 87 -3.16 -0.09 2.82
N GLU A 88 -3.30 -0.16 1.50
CA GLU A 88 -4.47 0.30 0.74
C GLU A 88 -5.72 -0.51 1.08
N LEU A 89 -5.62 -1.84 1.11
CA LEU A 89 -6.72 -2.73 1.47
C LEU A 89 -7.23 -2.42 2.89
N TYR A 90 -6.31 -2.25 3.85
CA TYR A 90 -6.64 -1.87 5.21
C TYR A 90 -7.29 -0.48 5.25
N GLY A 91 -6.72 0.52 4.57
CA GLY A 91 -7.24 1.88 4.53
C GLY A 91 -8.66 1.94 3.96
N LEU A 92 -8.93 1.21 2.88
CA LEU A 92 -10.27 1.09 2.33
C LEU A 92 -11.29 0.58 3.37
N GLN A 93 -10.93 -0.44 4.15
CA GLN A 93 -11.78 -0.98 5.20
C GLN A 93 -11.97 0.01 6.37
N GLN A 94 -11.06 0.95 6.57
CA GLN A 94 -11.19 2.03 7.55
C GLN A 94 -11.95 3.26 7.01
N GLY A 95 -12.41 3.22 5.76
CA GLY A 95 -13.11 4.34 5.14
C GLY A 95 -12.21 5.41 4.54
N GLU A 96 -10.90 5.16 4.44
CA GLU A 96 -9.95 6.15 3.91
C GLU A 96 -10.19 6.44 2.43
N SER A 97 -9.96 7.70 2.07
CA SER A 97 -9.83 8.19 0.70
C SER A 97 -8.36 8.11 0.30
N ILE A 98 -8.05 7.32 -0.72
CA ILE A 98 -6.67 6.96 -1.08
C ILE A 98 -6.33 7.43 -2.49
N LEU A 99 -5.15 8.02 -2.65
CA LEU A 99 -4.56 8.29 -3.97
C LEU A 99 -3.31 7.43 -4.15
N HIS A 100 -3.39 6.47 -5.07
CA HIS A 100 -2.22 5.73 -5.53
C HIS A 100 -1.65 6.38 -6.79
N THR A 101 -0.36 6.73 -6.77
CA THR A 101 0.31 7.32 -7.92
C THR A 101 1.50 6.49 -8.36
N ALA A 102 1.67 6.35 -9.68
CA ALA A 102 2.82 5.70 -10.27
C ALA A 102 3.43 6.55 -11.40
N HIS A 103 4.68 6.27 -11.77
CA HIS A 103 5.32 6.97 -12.88
C HIS A 103 4.70 6.62 -14.23
N ARG A 104 4.21 5.37 -14.39
CA ARG A 104 3.65 4.86 -15.65
C ARG A 104 2.22 4.37 -15.46
N THR A 105 1.37 4.57 -16.50
CA THR A 105 0.00 4.08 -16.52
C THR A 105 -0.07 2.54 -16.34
N THR A 106 0.89 1.81 -16.92
CA THR A 106 0.96 0.35 -16.77
C THR A 106 1.21 -0.08 -15.33
N THR A 107 2.03 0.66 -14.58
CA THR A 107 2.32 0.39 -13.17
C THR A 107 1.09 0.70 -12.31
N SER A 108 0.46 1.86 -12.54
CA SER A 108 -0.78 2.28 -11.88
C SER A 108 -1.89 1.23 -12.10
N ARG A 109 -2.09 0.81 -13.33
CA ARG A 109 -3.08 -0.22 -13.67
C ARG A 109 -2.78 -1.57 -13.00
N ALA A 110 -1.52 -2.01 -12.96
CA ALA A 110 -1.15 -3.25 -12.30
C ALA A 110 -1.42 -3.21 -10.77
N ALA A 111 -1.30 -2.04 -10.14
CA ALA A 111 -1.68 -1.85 -8.74
C ALA A 111 -3.19 -1.95 -8.55
N TRP A 112 -3.99 -1.32 -9.42
CA TRP A 112 -5.44 -1.44 -9.44
C TRP A 112 -5.90 -2.91 -9.60
N GLU A 113 -5.38 -3.64 -10.60
CA GLU A 113 -5.70 -5.04 -10.84
C GLU A 113 -5.37 -5.92 -9.61
N ARG A 114 -4.23 -5.65 -8.95
CA ARG A 114 -3.83 -6.34 -7.72
C ARG A 114 -4.82 -6.12 -6.59
N LEU A 115 -5.24 -4.88 -6.37
CA LEU A 115 -6.16 -4.54 -5.29
C LEU A 115 -7.56 -5.12 -5.55
N CYS A 116 -8.07 -5.06 -6.78
CA CYS A 116 -9.30 -5.74 -7.17
C CYS A 116 -9.24 -7.23 -6.83
N HIS A 117 -8.14 -7.89 -7.19
CA HIS A 117 -7.96 -9.32 -6.87
C HIS A 117 -7.93 -9.61 -5.36
N LEU A 118 -7.35 -8.73 -4.54
CA LEU A 118 -7.37 -8.88 -3.08
C LEU A 118 -8.79 -8.70 -2.52
N LEU A 119 -9.54 -7.71 -2.98
CA LEU A 119 -10.93 -7.47 -2.59
C LEU A 119 -11.82 -8.66 -2.95
N ASP A 120 -11.69 -9.21 -4.17
CA ASP A 120 -12.41 -10.42 -4.61
C ASP A 120 -12.11 -11.61 -3.70
N LYS A 121 -10.83 -11.82 -3.36
CA LYS A 121 -10.42 -12.92 -2.48
C LYS A 121 -10.87 -12.75 -1.04
N ALA A 122 -10.88 -11.52 -0.54
CA ALA A 122 -11.40 -11.18 0.78
C ALA A 122 -12.94 -11.16 0.82
N LYS A 123 -13.62 -11.29 -0.35
CA LYS A 123 -15.07 -11.20 -0.52
C LYS A 123 -15.65 -9.87 -0.04
N ILE A 124 -14.92 -8.79 -0.27
CA ILE A 124 -15.33 -7.43 0.05
C ILE A 124 -16.04 -6.85 -1.18
N PRO A 125 -17.32 -6.47 -1.11
CA PRO A 125 -18.07 -5.90 -2.23
C PRO A 125 -17.54 -4.50 -2.61
N TYR A 126 -17.34 -4.27 -3.90
CA TYR A 126 -16.87 -2.99 -4.41
C TYR A 126 -17.38 -2.71 -5.82
N LYS A 127 -17.41 -1.43 -6.17
CA LYS A 127 -17.58 -0.96 -7.55
C LYS A 127 -16.24 -0.47 -8.06
N SER A 128 -15.90 -0.81 -9.30
CA SER A 128 -14.70 -0.30 -9.93
C SER A 128 -14.98 0.28 -11.28
N ILE A 129 -14.25 1.34 -11.63
CA ILE A 129 -14.25 1.92 -12.98
C ILE A 129 -12.87 1.73 -13.56
N GLN A 130 -12.84 1.10 -14.73
CA GLN A 130 -11.66 0.92 -15.53
C GLN A 130 -11.63 1.96 -16.65
N ALA A 131 -11.09 3.14 -16.37
CA ALA A 131 -10.83 4.16 -17.37
C ALA A 131 -9.34 4.43 -17.40
N VAL A 132 -8.70 4.32 -18.57
CA VAL A 132 -7.23 4.44 -18.70
C VAL A 132 -6.71 5.71 -18.02
N GLY A 133 -5.87 5.54 -17.00
CA GLY A 133 -5.29 6.61 -16.19
C GLY A 133 -6.22 7.27 -15.19
N ARG A 134 -7.42 6.69 -14.99
CA ARG A 134 -8.43 7.11 -13.99
C ARG A 134 -9.15 5.90 -13.39
N GLU A 135 -8.44 4.81 -13.22
CA GLU A 135 -8.98 3.64 -12.55
C GLU A 135 -9.31 4.01 -11.10
N HIS A 136 -10.48 3.58 -10.62
CA HIS A 136 -10.81 3.75 -9.21
C HIS A 136 -11.64 2.57 -8.67
N ILE A 137 -11.63 2.44 -7.35
CA ILE A 137 -12.42 1.49 -6.60
C ILE A 137 -13.15 2.26 -5.51
N GLN A 138 -14.44 1.94 -5.32
CA GLN A 138 -15.27 2.40 -4.21
C GLN A 138 -15.86 1.18 -3.53
N LEU A 139 -15.70 1.04 -2.23
CA LEU A 139 -16.40 -0.02 -1.50
C LEU A 139 -17.93 0.20 -1.55
N GLU A 140 -18.70 -0.88 -1.60
CA GLU A 140 -20.15 -0.81 -1.54
C GLU A 140 -20.66 -0.53 -0.12
N GLU A 141 -19.88 -0.94 0.87
CA GLU A 141 -20.14 -0.70 2.29
C GLU A 141 -19.05 0.20 2.86
N GLY A 142 -19.42 1.29 3.54
CA GLY A 142 -18.51 2.29 4.07
C GLY A 142 -18.11 3.36 3.06
N GLU A 143 -17.12 4.17 3.42
CA GLU A 143 -16.67 5.35 2.64
C GLU A 143 -15.37 5.12 1.88
N GLY A 144 -14.73 3.95 2.07
CA GLY A 144 -13.41 3.66 1.50
C GLY A 144 -13.38 3.73 -0.02
N ARG A 145 -12.49 4.56 -0.53
CA ARG A 145 -12.27 4.76 -1.97
C ARG A 145 -10.80 4.89 -2.30
N ILE A 146 -10.42 4.47 -3.49
CA ILE A 146 -9.06 4.64 -3.99
C ILE A 146 -9.06 5.00 -5.46
N GLU A 147 -8.21 5.94 -5.82
CA GLU A 147 -7.95 6.34 -7.19
C GLU A 147 -6.52 5.99 -7.59
N PHE A 148 -6.36 5.52 -8.82
CA PHE A 148 -5.06 5.17 -9.41
C PHE A 148 -4.75 6.16 -10.53
N ARG A 149 -3.69 6.95 -10.35
CA ARG A 149 -3.31 7.98 -11.30
C ARG A 149 -1.83 7.89 -11.68
N THR A 150 -1.52 8.30 -12.90
CA THR A 150 -0.12 8.59 -13.25
C THR A 150 0.27 9.96 -12.72
N ARG A 151 1.50 10.07 -12.20
CA ARG A 151 2.04 11.36 -11.74
C ARG A 151 2.24 12.31 -12.90
N SER A 152 1.62 13.47 -12.81
CA SER A 152 1.87 14.61 -13.70
C SER A 152 2.02 15.87 -12.85
N SER A 153 2.70 16.87 -13.36
CA SER A 153 2.85 18.18 -12.71
C SER A 153 1.53 18.94 -12.52
N LYS A 154 0.44 18.44 -13.09
CA LYS A 154 -0.90 19.05 -13.05
C LYS A 154 -1.94 18.17 -12.33
N GLY A 155 -1.56 17.01 -11.80
CA GLY A 155 -2.49 16.05 -11.21
C GLY A 155 -2.64 16.25 -9.70
N GLY A 156 -3.85 16.17 -9.20
CA GLY A 156 -4.16 16.15 -7.76
C GLY A 156 -4.72 17.46 -7.18
N LEU A 157 -4.86 18.49 -7.97
CA LEU A 157 -5.42 19.76 -7.51
C LEU A 157 -6.95 19.65 -7.36
N GLY A 158 -7.46 19.75 -6.15
CA GLY A 158 -8.89 19.95 -5.85
C GLY A 158 -9.60 18.81 -5.13
N GLU A 159 -8.93 17.70 -4.79
CA GLU A 159 -9.50 16.60 -4.01
C GLU A 159 -8.60 16.28 -2.82
N GLY A 160 -9.20 16.08 -1.64
CA GLY A 160 -8.50 15.65 -0.42
C GLY A 160 -8.44 14.13 -0.29
N PHE A 161 -7.31 13.62 0.17
CA PHE A 161 -7.10 12.19 0.44
C PHE A 161 -6.46 11.99 1.81
N ASP A 162 -6.72 10.84 2.42
CA ASP A 162 -6.13 10.47 3.71
C ASP A 162 -4.77 9.78 3.53
N LEU A 163 -4.64 9.01 2.47
CA LEU A 163 -3.42 8.29 2.13
C LEU A 163 -2.95 8.63 0.71
N LEU A 164 -1.69 9.03 0.60
CA LEU A 164 -1.00 9.17 -0.67
C LEU A 164 0.05 8.06 -0.81
N VAL A 165 -0.07 7.23 -1.84
CA VAL A 165 0.93 6.22 -2.19
C VAL A 165 1.72 6.67 -3.41
N ILE A 166 3.04 6.72 -3.27
CA ILE A 166 3.99 7.10 -4.32
C ILE A 166 4.78 5.86 -4.72
N ASP A 167 4.21 5.04 -5.62
CA ASP A 167 4.92 3.88 -6.15
C ASP A 167 6.03 4.33 -7.10
N GLU A 168 7.13 3.59 -7.12
CA GLU A 168 8.35 3.95 -7.86
C GLU A 168 8.88 5.35 -7.47
N ALA A 169 9.06 5.59 -6.17
CA ALA A 169 9.49 6.88 -5.61
C ALA A 169 10.85 7.36 -6.13
N GLN A 170 11.69 6.48 -6.69
CA GLN A 170 12.94 6.86 -7.35
C GLN A 170 12.73 7.74 -8.60
N GLU A 171 11.53 7.71 -9.19
CA GLU A 171 11.12 8.54 -10.33
C GLU A 171 10.32 9.79 -9.91
N TYR A 172 10.29 10.09 -8.59
CA TYR A 172 9.54 11.22 -8.04
C TYR A 172 10.37 12.50 -8.12
N THR A 173 9.86 13.50 -8.83
CA THR A 173 10.55 14.77 -9.05
C THR A 173 10.03 15.88 -8.13
N ASP A 174 10.80 16.95 -7.95
CA ASP A 174 10.43 18.10 -7.12
C ASP A 174 9.15 18.79 -7.62
N ASP A 175 8.94 18.86 -8.95
CA ASP A 175 7.72 19.42 -9.55
C ASP A 175 6.49 18.56 -9.18
N GLN A 176 6.63 17.22 -9.23
CA GLN A 176 5.58 16.30 -8.80
C GLN A 176 5.34 16.38 -7.30
N ALA A 177 6.40 16.54 -6.51
CA ALA A 177 6.30 16.71 -5.06
C ALA A 177 5.53 17.98 -4.71
N SER A 178 5.80 19.07 -5.41
CA SER A 178 5.09 20.34 -5.25
C SER A 178 3.61 20.23 -5.61
N ALA A 179 3.27 19.50 -6.68
CA ALA A 179 1.89 19.26 -7.09
C ALA A 179 1.09 18.37 -6.13
N LEU A 180 1.74 17.37 -5.53
CA LEU A 180 1.09 16.38 -4.66
C LEU A 180 1.17 16.74 -3.16
N LYS A 181 1.95 17.74 -2.78
CA LYS A 181 2.17 18.13 -1.39
C LYS A 181 0.87 18.39 -0.61
N TYR A 182 -0.12 18.97 -1.29
CA TYR A 182 -1.35 19.42 -0.65
C TYR A 182 -2.49 18.39 -0.73
N VAL A 183 -2.29 17.27 -1.42
CA VAL A 183 -3.34 16.27 -1.66
C VAL A 183 -3.87 15.64 -0.36
N VAL A 184 -3.03 15.54 0.68
CA VAL A 184 -3.40 14.97 1.99
C VAL A 184 -3.55 16.03 3.09
N THR A 185 -3.53 17.33 2.75
CA THR A 185 -3.50 18.42 3.75
C THR A 185 -4.83 18.57 4.51
N ASP A 186 -5.92 18.22 3.86
CA ASP A 186 -7.27 18.37 4.40
C ASP A 186 -7.69 17.17 5.29
N SER A 187 -6.89 16.10 5.32
CA SER A 187 -7.15 14.96 6.20
C SER A 187 -6.76 15.27 7.65
N GLU A 188 -7.57 14.80 8.59
CA GLU A 188 -7.27 14.87 10.02
C GLU A 188 -6.10 13.97 10.43
N ASN A 189 -5.84 12.91 9.67
CA ASN A 189 -4.78 11.93 9.96
C ASN A 189 -4.07 11.47 8.68
N PRO A 190 -3.35 12.37 8.01
CA PRO A 190 -2.74 12.11 6.72
C PRO A 190 -1.55 11.17 6.78
N GLN A 191 -1.37 10.35 5.75
CA GLN A 191 -0.17 9.54 5.58
C GLN A 191 0.32 9.53 4.12
N THR A 192 1.63 9.57 3.95
CA THR A 192 2.28 9.38 2.63
C THR A 192 3.23 8.18 2.70
N LEU A 193 3.08 7.25 1.77
CA LEU A 193 3.90 6.06 1.62
C LEU A 193 4.77 6.15 0.36
N PHE A 194 6.09 5.84 0.48
CA PHE A 194 7.08 5.89 -0.59
C PHE A 194 7.71 4.53 -0.90
#